data_8203f38e27341a9e6f879b89d4b1d519
#
_entry.id   8203f38e27341a9e6f879b89d4b1d519
#
_cell.length_a   1.000
_cell.length_b   1.000
_cell.length_c   1.000
_cell.angle_alpha   90.00
_cell.angle_beta   90.00
_cell.angle_gamma   90.00
#
_symmetry.space_group_name_H-M   'P 1'
#
loop_
_entity.id
_entity.type
_entity.pdbx_description
1 polymer ?
#
loop_
_entity_poly.entity_id
_entity_poly.type
_entity_poly.pdbx_seq_one_letter_code
_entity_poly.pdbx_strand_id
1 'polypeptide(L)'
;IMFSLENYASKLADKVSNKKYYFMDNGILSLFLMDPETSLLENLVAVTLKKRYGDALYFYHRNIEVDFYLDEGHKAIQVSYSLKDPETRKREVNALLKLAENVAVDDLCIITRDEEEMIVEGEKTIRVVPVWRWLLDDEG
;
A
#
# COMPACT_ATOMS: atom_id res chain seq x y z
N ILE A 1 7.72 -0.59 19.55
CA ILE A 1 6.37 -0.05 19.50
C ILE A 1 5.76 -0.28 18.14
N MET A 2 4.51 -0.70 18.12
CA MET A 2 3.82 -1.11 16.91
C MET A 2 2.49 -0.39 16.79
N PHE A 3 1.96 -0.29 15.59
CA PHE A 3 0.58 0.13 15.35
C PHE A 3 -0.09 -0.89 14.44
N SER A 4 -1.41 -0.88 14.40
CA SER A 4 -2.17 -1.84 13.59
C SER A 4 -3.06 -1.13 12.59
N LEU A 5 -3.36 -1.85 11.50
CA LEU A 5 -4.36 -1.43 10.52
C LEU A 5 -5.50 -2.43 10.51
N GLU A 6 -6.69 -1.94 10.28
CA GLU A 6 -7.87 -2.77 10.09
C GLU A 6 -8.11 -3.02 8.60
N ASN A 7 -8.79 -4.12 8.31
CA ASN A 7 -9.13 -4.49 6.94
C ASN A 7 -10.40 -3.75 6.52
N TYR A 8 -10.29 -2.92 5.49
CA TYR A 8 -11.41 -2.13 5.01
C TYR A 8 -12.54 -3.02 4.46
N ALA A 9 -12.19 -4.15 3.84
CA ALA A 9 -13.20 -5.10 3.37
C ALA A 9 -14.05 -5.63 4.51
N SER A 10 -13.45 -5.93 5.67
CA SER A 10 -14.16 -6.37 6.86
C SER A 10 -15.05 -5.26 7.43
N LYS A 11 -14.56 -4.02 7.40
CA LYS A 11 -15.34 -2.87 7.83
C LYS A 11 -16.60 -2.71 6.98
N LEU A 12 -16.48 -2.84 5.65
CA LEU A 12 -17.62 -2.75 4.75
C LEU A 12 -18.63 -3.85 4.99
N ALA A 13 -18.17 -5.05 5.39
CA ALA A 13 -19.01 -6.21 5.67
C ALA A 13 -19.50 -6.27 7.12
N ASP A 14 -19.12 -5.28 7.95
CA ASP A 14 -19.42 -5.22 9.37
C ASP A 14 -18.97 -6.49 10.11
N LYS A 15 -17.76 -6.93 9.81
CA LYS A 15 -17.15 -8.12 10.41
C LYS A 15 -15.92 -7.76 11.22
N VAL A 16 -15.56 -8.64 12.16
CA VAL A 16 -14.30 -8.51 12.90
C VAL A 16 -13.15 -8.74 11.95
N SER A 17 -12.18 -7.81 12.00
CA SER A 17 -11.03 -7.80 11.10
C SER A 17 -9.83 -8.50 11.73
N ASN A 18 -9.08 -9.24 10.90
CA ASN A 18 -7.71 -9.60 11.23
C ASN A 18 -6.86 -8.37 10.94
N LYS A 19 -6.11 -7.94 11.93
CA LYS A 19 -5.31 -6.72 11.82
C LYS A 19 -3.94 -6.99 11.24
N LYS A 20 -3.37 -5.99 10.55
CA LYS A 20 -1.96 -5.98 10.17
C LYS A 20 -1.21 -5.08 11.13
N TYR A 21 0.04 -5.44 11.43
CA TYR A 21 0.86 -4.71 12.39
C TYR A 21 2.12 -4.20 11.72
N TYR A 22 2.54 -3.00 12.10
CA TYR A 22 3.74 -2.36 11.60
C TYR A 22 4.54 -1.78 12.77
N PHE A 23 5.85 -1.67 12.60
CA PHE A 23 6.70 -1.05 13.59
C PHE A 23 6.75 0.45 13.38
N MET A 24 6.73 1.20 14.49
CA MET A 24 6.92 2.65 14.43
C MET A 24 8.36 3.00 14.07
N ASP A 25 9.29 2.08 14.25
CA ASP A 25 10.72 2.28 13.99
C ASP A 25 11.24 1.18 13.07
N ASN A 26 11.62 1.58 11.84
CA ASN A 26 12.18 0.66 10.86
C ASN A 26 13.49 0.00 11.30
N GLY A 27 14.25 0.66 12.17
CA GLY A 27 15.51 0.12 12.66
C GLY A 27 15.31 -1.16 13.46
N ILE A 28 14.23 -1.24 14.24
CA ILE A 28 13.90 -2.45 14.99
C ILE A 28 13.49 -3.57 14.05
N LEU A 29 12.70 -3.24 13.03
CA LEU A 29 12.22 -4.23 12.06
C LEU A 29 13.36 -4.96 11.38
N SER A 30 14.43 -4.26 11.01
CA SER A 30 15.55 -4.86 10.27
C SER A 30 16.27 -5.96 11.04
N LEU A 31 16.14 -6.01 12.37
CA LEU A 31 16.77 -7.03 13.19
C LEU A 31 16.10 -8.39 13.09
N PHE A 32 14.87 -8.45 12.60
CA PHE A 32 14.05 -9.67 12.66
C PHE A 32 13.67 -10.23 11.29
N LEU A 33 14.09 -9.61 10.19
CA LEU A 33 13.62 -10.00 8.87
C LEU A 33 14.71 -10.72 8.06
N MET A 34 14.29 -11.77 7.35
CA MET A 34 15.18 -12.49 6.44
C MET A 34 15.31 -11.75 5.09
N ASP A 35 14.28 -11.03 4.68
CA ASP A 35 14.28 -10.19 3.49
C ASP A 35 13.86 -8.79 3.92
N PRO A 36 14.79 -8.00 4.46
CA PRO A 36 14.44 -6.72 5.05
C PRO A 36 14.06 -5.64 4.03
N GLU A 37 14.51 -5.77 2.77
CA GLU A 37 14.36 -4.69 1.81
C GLU A 37 12.89 -4.38 1.51
N THR A 38 12.10 -5.37 1.09
CA THR A 38 10.69 -5.17 0.79
C THR A 38 9.90 -4.81 2.04
N SER A 39 10.14 -5.52 3.13
CA SER A 39 9.40 -5.29 4.38
C SER A 39 9.76 -3.95 5.01
N LEU A 40 11.02 -3.52 4.91
CA LEU A 40 11.42 -2.20 5.38
C LEU A 40 10.76 -1.10 4.56
N LEU A 41 10.68 -1.28 3.23
CA LEU A 41 10.02 -0.30 2.38
C LEU A 41 8.55 -0.20 2.73
N GLU A 42 7.86 -1.33 2.86
CA GLU A 42 6.44 -1.33 3.23
C GLU A 42 6.24 -0.67 4.60
N ASN A 43 7.09 -0.99 5.57
CA ASN A 43 6.97 -0.40 6.90
C ASN A 43 7.23 1.11 6.90
N LEU A 44 8.19 1.57 6.11
CA LEU A 44 8.45 3.00 5.96
C LEU A 44 7.21 3.72 5.41
N VAL A 45 6.59 3.15 4.38
CA VAL A 45 5.37 3.72 3.81
C VAL A 45 4.25 3.69 4.85
N ALA A 46 4.10 2.59 5.60
CA ALA A 46 3.07 2.48 6.62
C ALA A 46 3.22 3.56 7.70
N VAL A 47 4.43 3.76 8.20
CA VAL A 47 4.70 4.79 9.21
C VAL A 47 4.37 6.17 8.68
N THR A 48 4.78 6.46 7.46
CA THR A 48 4.53 7.75 6.83
C THR A 48 3.04 8.00 6.65
N LEU A 49 2.31 7.00 6.14
CA LEU A 49 0.87 7.11 5.95
C LEU A 49 0.14 7.26 7.29
N LYS A 50 0.58 6.51 8.31
CA LYS A 50 -0.04 6.62 9.64
C LYS A 50 0.12 8.01 10.22
N LYS A 51 1.28 8.61 10.03
CA LYS A 51 1.51 9.99 10.50
C LYS A 51 0.67 11.01 9.74
N ARG A 52 0.46 10.80 8.44
CA ARG A 52 -0.29 11.74 7.61
C ARG A 52 -1.81 11.60 7.79
N TYR A 53 -2.31 10.37 7.89
CA TYR A 53 -3.75 10.09 7.77
C TYR A 53 -4.37 9.46 9.01
N GLY A 54 -3.58 9.02 9.97
CA GLY A 54 -4.11 8.49 11.23
C GLY A 54 -5.05 7.31 11.03
N ASP A 55 -6.25 7.42 11.55
CA ASP A 55 -7.23 6.33 11.54
C ASP A 55 -7.95 6.16 10.20
N ALA A 56 -7.69 7.02 9.21
CA ALA A 56 -8.24 6.85 7.87
C ALA A 56 -7.47 5.80 7.06
N LEU A 57 -6.41 5.24 7.62
CA LEU A 57 -5.54 4.28 6.95
C LEU A 57 -5.97 2.85 7.25
N TYR A 58 -6.20 2.08 6.18
CA TYR A 58 -6.59 0.66 6.23
C TYR A 58 -5.71 -0.14 5.28
N PHE A 59 -5.74 -1.47 5.39
CA PHE A 59 -5.37 -2.34 4.28
C PHE A 59 -6.64 -2.98 3.73
N TYR A 60 -6.55 -3.66 2.58
CA TYR A 60 -7.69 -4.34 1.98
C TYR A 60 -7.31 -5.77 1.65
N HIS A 61 -8.10 -6.72 2.13
CA HIS A 61 -7.90 -8.13 1.83
C HIS A 61 -9.25 -8.84 1.70
N ARG A 62 -9.58 -9.18 0.45
CA ARG A 62 -10.74 -10.01 0.12
C ARG A 62 -10.51 -10.57 -1.27
N ASN A 63 -10.02 -11.82 -1.35
CA ASN A 63 -9.60 -12.49 -2.58
C ASN A 63 -8.36 -11.89 -3.23
N ILE A 64 -8.13 -10.60 -3.07
CA ILE A 64 -6.91 -9.89 -3.47
C ILE A 64 -6.42 -9.10 -2.25
N GLU A 65 -5.18 -8.68 -2.29
CA GLU A 65 -4.63 -7.87 -1.20
C GLU A 65 -4.04 -6.57 -1.74
N VAL A 66 -4.45 -5.45 -1.12
CA VAL A 66 -3.88 -4.13 -1.36
C VAL A 66 -3.27 -3.66 -0.04
N ASP A 67 -2.02 -3.25 -0.08
CA ASP A 67 -1.27 -2.94 1.14
C ASP A 67 -1.91 -1.81 1.95
N PHE A 68 -2.32 -0.72 1.29
CA PHE A 68 -2.90 0.42 1.98
C PHE A 68 -4.07 1.00 1.21
N TYR A 69 -5.14 1.27 1.92
CA TYR A 69 -6.30 1.99 1.39
C TYR A 69 -6.60 3.17 2.31
N LEU A 70 -6.76 4.34 1.70
CA LEU A 70 -7.09 5.57 2.43
C LEU A 70 -8.54 5.92 2.15
N ASP A 71 -9.35 5.90 3.21
CA ASP A 71 -10.76 6.26 3.15
C ASP A 71 -10.92 7.75 2.84
N GLU A 72 -9.96 8.56 3.28
CA GLU A 72 -9.89 9.97 2.88
C GLU A 72 -9.18 10.10 1.54
N GLY A 73 -9.81 10.75 0.58
CA GLY A 73 -9.23 10.94 -0.73
C GLY A 73 -9.25 9.72 -1.64
N HIS A 74 -9.78 8.60 -1.16
CA HIS A 74 -9.96 7.36 -1.95
C HIS A 74 -8.69 6.94 -2.68
N LYS A 75 -7.63 6.72 -1.91
CA LYS A 75 -6.31 6.33 -2.45
C LYS A 75 -6.02 4.88 -2.14
N ALA A 76 -5.48 4.15 -3.11
CA ALA A 76 -5.02 2.77 -2.92
C ALA A 76 -3.54 2.70 -3.28
N ILE A 77 -2.75 2.11 -2.38
CA ILE A 77 -1.30 2.10 -2.51
C ILE A 77 -0.77 0.68 -2.30
N GLN A 78 0.00 0.20 -3.27
CA GLN A 78 0.80 -1.01 -3.12
C GLN A 78 2.25 -0.63 -2.92
N VAL A 79 3.00 -1.48 -2.24
CA VAL A 79 4.43 -1.30 -2.07
C VAL A 79 5.13 -2.53 -2.63
N SER A 80 6.05 -2.32 -3.57
CA SER A 80 6.85 -3.38 -4.14
C SER A 80 8.25 -2.86 -4.36
N TYR A 81 9.25 -3.56 -3.84
CA TYR A 81 10.63 -3.14 -4.01
C TYR A 81 10.98 -2.93 -5.48
N SER A 82 10.47 -3.82 -6.35
CA SER A 82 10.67 -3.74 -7.79
C SER A 82 9.50 -4.38 -8.52
N LEU A 83 9.19 -3.88 -9.71
CA LEU A 83 8.20 -4.48 -10.60
C LEU A 83 8.85 -5.16 -11.81
N LYS A 84 10.15 -5.49 -11.72
CA LYS A 84 10.86 -6.12 -12.83
C LYS A 84 10.42 -7.55 -13.06
N ASP A 85 10.00 -8.26 -12.00
CA ASP A 85 9.44 -9.60 -12.14
C ASP A 85 8.03 -9.50 -12.71
N PRO A 86 7.75 -10.12 -13.88
CA PRO A 86 6.43 -10.00 -14.50
C PRO A 86 5.28 -10.53 -13.65
N GLU A 87 5.51 -11.57 -12.86
CA GLU A 87 4.46 -12.12 -12.00
C GLU A 87 4.13 -11.19 -10.86
N THR A 88 5.15 -10.59 -10.26
CA THR A 88 4.95 -9.58 -9.22
C THR A 88 4.19 -8.39 -9.78
N ARG A 89 4.63 -7.88 -10.93
CA ARG A 89 3.98 -6.76 -11.59
C ARG A 89 2.50 -7.05 -11.83
N LYS A 90 2.20 -8.21 -12.40
CA LYS A 90 0.83 -8.60 -12.71
C LYS A 90 -0.02 -8.68 -11.45
N ARG A 91 0.51 -9.28 -10.40
CA ARG A 91 -0.22 -9.44 -9.13
C ARG A 91 -0.55 -8.09 -8.51
N GLU A 92 0.43 -7.19 -8.44
CA GLU A 92 0.24 -5.87 -7.83
C GLU A 92 -0.75 -5.02 -8.63
N VAL A 93 -0.62 -5.02 -9.95
CA VAL A 93 -1.51 -4.27 -10.83
C VAL A 93 -2.94 -4.80 -10.76
N ASN A 94 -3.10 -6.13 -10.87
CA ASN A 94 -4.43 -6.73 -10.85
C ASN A 94 -5.16 -6.49 -9.53
N ALA A 95 -4.43 -6.51 -8.42
CA ALA A 95 -5.04 -6.26 -7.12
C ALA A 95 -5.62 -4.86 -7.04
N LEU A 96 -4.89 -3.86 -7.53
CA LEU A 96 -5.39 -2.49 -7.56
C LEU A 96 -6.61 -2.33 -8.44
N LEU A 97 -6.58 -2.94 -9.63
CA LEU A 97 -7.71 -2.86 -10.55
C LEU A 97 -8.96 -3.51 -9.98
N LYS A 98 -8.80 -4.67 -9.31
CA LYS A 98 -9.93 -5.34 -8.69
C LYS A 98 -10.46 -4.58 -7.48
N LEU A 99 -9.60 -3.96 -6.71
CA LEU A 99 -10.05 -3.09 -5.62
C LEU A 99 -10.95 -1.98 -6.15
N ALA A 100 -10.54 -1.36 -7.26
CA ALA A 100 -11.27 -0.25 -7.85
C ALA A 100 -12.66 -0.65 -8.35
N GLU A 101 -12.90 -1.96 -8.56
CA GLU A 101 -14.24 -2.44 -8.91
C GLU A 101 -15.15 -2.53 -7.68
N ASN A 102 -14.58 -2.60 -6.49
CA ASN A 102 -15.36 -2.86 -5.26
C ASN A 102 -15.50 -1.65 -4.36
N VAL A 103 -14.58 -0.70 -4.43
CA VAL A 103 -14.60 0.50 -3.60
C VAL A 103 -14.27 1.71 -4.44
N ALA A 104 -14.62 2.89 -3.94
CA ALA A 104 -14.31 4.14 -4.62
C ALA A 104 -12.80 4.41 -4.52
N VAL A 105 -12.14 4.57 -5.66
CA VAL A 105 -10.72 4.88 -5.75
C VAL A 105 -10.49 5.92 -6.82
N ASP A 106 -9.82 7.00 -6.44
CA ASP A 106 -9.47 8.10 -7.36
C ASP A 106 -7.98 8.09 -7.72
N ASP A 107 -7.17 7.42 -6.92
CA ASP A 107 -5.71 7.42 -7.09
C ASP A 107 -5.16 6.02 -6.82
N LEU A 108 -4.60 5.40 -7.86
CA LEU A 108 -3.96 4.10 -7.78
C LEU A 108 -2.45 4.28 -7.90
N CYS A 109 -1.70 3.76 -6.93
CA CYS A 109 -0.27 4.00 -6.84
C CYS A 109 0.48 2.74 -6.41
N ILE A 110 1.65 2.51 -7.02
CA ILE A 110 2.60 1.51 -6.56
C ILE A 110 3.89 2.23 -6.20
N ILE A 111 4.31 2.11 -4.96
CA ILE A 111 5.55 2.71 -4.47
C ILE A 111 6.65 1.66 -4.59
N THR A 112 7.75 2.03 -5.24
CA THR A 112 8.90 1.16 -5.45
C THR A 112 10.14 1.79 -4.85
N ARG A 113 11.25 1.04 -4.87
CA ARG A 113 12.51 1.61 -4.44
C ARG A 113 12.97 2.74 -5.36
N ASP A 114 13.01 2.49 -6.68
CA ASP A 114 13.61 3.43 -7.63
C ASP A 114 13.01 3.38 -9.03
N GLU A 115 11.81 2.80 -9.20
CA GLU A 115 11.17 2.71 -10.51
C GLU A 115 10.06 3.75 -10.64
N GLU A 116 9.91 4.27 -11.85
CA GLU A 116 8.91 5.28 -12.14
C GLU A 116 8.27 4.98 -13.49
N GLU A 117 6.93 4.95 -13.52
CA GLU A 117 6.20 4.54 -14.71
C GLU A 117 4.73 4.93 -14.55
N MET A 118 4.03 5.07 -15.68
CA MET A 118 2.57 5.19 -15.68
C MET A 118 2.03 3.96 -16.39
N ILE A 119 1.22 3.18 -15.70
CA ILE A 119 0.60 1.98 -16.26
C ILE A 119 -0.85 2.34 -16.61
N VAL A 120 -1.22 2.16 -17.87
CA VAL A 120 -2.58 2.43 -18.33
C VAL A 120 -3.25 1.10 -18.66
N GLU A 121 -4.36 0.82 -17.97
CA GLU A 121 -5.17 -0.38 -18.20
C GLU A 121 -6.62 0.05 -18.39
N GLY A 122 -7.06 0.09 -19.66
CA GLY A 122 -8.39 0.59 -19.98
C GLY A 122 -8.53 2.05 -19.61
N GLU A 123 -9.49 2.36 -18.77
CA GLU A 123 -9.73 3.73 -18.30
C GLU A 123 -9.00 4.03 -17.00
N LYS A 124 -8.27 3.06 -16.46
CA LYS A 124 -7.56 3.25 -15.20
C LYS A 124 -6.09 3.53 -15.45
N THR A 125 -5.52 4.36 -14.61
CA THR A 125 -4.09 4.69 -14.64
C THR A 125 -3.51 4.41 -13.26
N ILE A 126 -2.38 3.69 -13.24
CA ILE A 126 -1.65 3.40 -12.02
C ILE A 126 -0.32 4.13 -12.09
N ARG A 127 -0.05 4.96 -11.08
CA ARG A 127 1.24 5.66 -10.97
C ARG A 127 2.22 4.76 -10.26
N VAL A 128 3.36 4.49 -10.88
CA VAL A 128 4.49 3.82 -10.22
C VAL A 128 5.50 4.91 -9.88
N VAL A 129 5.83 5.04 -8.61
CA VAL A 129 6.71 6.12 -8.15
C VAL A 129 7.81 5.56 -7.25
N PRO A 130 9.01 6.16 -7.30
CA PRO A 130 10.05 5.78 -6.36
C PRO A 130 9.76 6.38 -4.99
N VAL A 131 10.15 5.67 -3.93
CA VAL A 131 9.81 6.06 -2.57
C VAL A 131 10.35 7.45 -2.22
N TRP A 132 11.54 7.81 -2.73
CA TRP A 132 12.12 9.11 -2.42
C TRP A 132 11.24 10.25 -2.93
N ARG A 133 10.65 10.09 -4.13
CA ARG A 133 9.75 11.11 -4.69
C ARG A 133 8.45 11.15 -3.91
N TRP A 134 7.89 9.97 -3.60
CA TRP A 134 6.65 9.87 -2.85
C TRP A 134 6.75 10.54 -1.47
N LEU A 135 7.89 10.37 -0.80
CA LEU A 135 8.11 11.00 0.51
C LEU A 135 8.16 12.53 0.42
N LEU A 136 8.65 13.06 -0.70
CA LEU A 136 8.72 14.51 -0.90
C LEU A 136 7.38 15.12 -1.32
N ASP A 137 6.47 14.32 -1.88
CA ASP A 137 5.14 14.76 -2.24
C ASP A 137 4.28 14.77 -0.99
N ASP A 138 4.42 15.79 -0.17
CA ASP A 138 3.76 15.81 1.13
C ASP A 138 2.30 16.22 1.07
N GLU A 139 1.80 16.50 -0.09
CA GLU A 139 0.41 16.80 -0.22
C GLU A 139 -0.43 15.61 -0.21
N GLY A 140 0.15 14.53 -0.27
CA GLY A 140 -0.50 13.27 -0.09
C GLY A 140 -1.93 13.20 -0.47
#